data_7e67855885809d1503764375ccd960c5
#
_entry.id   7e67855885809d1503764375ccd960c5
#
_cell.length_a   1.000
_cell.length_b   1.000
_cell.length_c   1.000
_cell.angle_alpha   90.00
_cell.angle_beta   90.00
_cell.angle_gamma   90.00
#
_symmetry.space_group_name_H-M   'P 1'
#
loop_
_entity.id
_entity.type
_entity.pdbx_description
1 polymer ?
#
loop_
_entity_poly.entity_id
_entity_poly.type
_entity_poly.pdbx_seq_one_letter_code
_entity_poly.pdbx_strand_id
1 'polypeptide(L)'
;MKIKSLLCAAILALILLPAALCAAEITEEDMALGGIHIGDTRAEVEELYGNGNHYADGVDVWNGEDVGIHAIDYGASLHVTYRSSDRGWHVISVHLGVDDVNAYLSKPSEESQSLETPRGIHLDSTKEDLAKAYGCLPKPKCSNNAPPICGYCYDGETAQLAFYICAEHSPGIRAIWLHEK
;
A
#
# COMPACT_ATOMS: atom_id res chain seq x y z
N MET A 1 -52.55 4.22 26.11
CA MET A 1 -51.65 3.06 26.05
C MET A 1 -50.94 2.92 24.71
N LYS A 2 -50.57 4.02 24.00
CA LYS A 2 -49.92 3.99 22.66
C LYS A 2 -48.50 4.62 22.60
N ILE A 3 -48.05 5.24 23.69
CA ILE A 3 -46.75 5.96 23.69
C ILE A 3 -45.55 5.06 24.00
N LYS A 4 -45.78 3.93 24.77
CA LYS A 4 -44.70 3.01 25.10
C LYS A 4 -44.21 2.15 23.94
N SER A 5 -45.01 1.96 22.90
CA SER A 5 -44.65 1.16 21.73
C SER A 5 -43.77 1.91 20.74
N LEU A 6 -43.85 3.24 20.66
CA LEU A 6 -43.00 4.05 19.77
C LEU A 6 -41.55 4.20 20.28
N LEU A 7 -41.38 4.23 21.63
CA LEU A 7 -40.03 4.37 22.21
C LEU A 7 -39.19 3.08 22.02
N CYS A 8 -39.80 1.91 22.08
CA CYS A 8 -39.09 0.64 21.85
C CYS A 8 -38.66 0.49 20.35
N ALA A 9 -39.47 0.97 19.39
CA ALA A 9 -39.11 0.90 18.00
C ALA A 9 -37.95 1.85 17.62
N ALA A 10 -37.87 3.03 18.24
CA ALA A 10 -36.79 3.99 18.04
C ALA A 10 -35.46 3.49 18.64
N ILE A 11 -35.48 2.80 19.80
CA ILE A 11 -34.27 2.25 20.42
C ILE A 11 -33.75 1.02 19.65
N LEU A 12 -34.64 0.20 19.06
CA LEU A 12 -34.25 -0.95 18.24
C LEU A 12 -33.61 -0.52 16.92
N ALA A 13 -34.04 0.59 16.34
CA ALA A 13 -33.46 1.14 15.11
C ALA A 13 -32.05 1.72 15.34
N LEU A 14 -31.74 2.19 16.56
CA LEU A 14 -30.43 2.74 16.91
C LEU A 14 -29.36 1.66 17.18
N ILE A 15 -29.77 0.42 17.46
CA ILE A 15 -28.87 -0.70 17.77
C ILE A 15 -28.46 -1.46 16.51
N LEU A 16 -29.18 -1.27 15.39
CA LEU A 16 -28.89 -1.98 14.12
C LEU A 16 -28.01 -1.20 13.14
N LEU A 17 -27.49 -0.02 13.54
CA LEU A 17 -26.66 0.82 12.66
C LEU A 17 -25.13 0.63 12.70
N PRO A 18 -24.48 -0.21 13.51
CA PRO A 18 -23.01 -0.27 13.48
C PRO A 18 -22.43 -1.39 12.58
N ALA A 19 -23.20 -2.17 11.86
CA ALA A 19 -22.64 -3.27 11.07
C ALA A 19 -22.31 -2.92 9.60
N ALA A 20 -22.67 -1.72 9.13
CA ALA A 20 -22.49 -1.31 7.74
C ALA A 20 -21.30 -0.35 7.52
N LEU A 21 -20.50 -0.04 8.55
CA LEU A 21 -19.38 0.90 8.46
C LEU A 21 -18.04 0.22 8.10
N CYS A 22 -18.05 -1.03 7.68
CA CYS A 22 -16.82 -1.82 7.58
C CYS A 22 -16.26 -2.00 6.16
N ALA A 23 -16.72 -1.26 5.17
CA ALA A 23 -16.12 -1.30 3.84
C ALA A 23 -16.05 0.11 3.28
N ALA A 24 -14.95 0.82 3.55
CA ALA A 24 -14.55 1.86 2.63
C ALA A 24 -14.25 1.16 1.30
N GLU A 25 -15.03 1.45 0.27
CA GLU A 25 -14.79 0.92 -1.07
C GLU A 25 -13.38 1.34 -1.50
N ILE A 26 -12.56 0.37 -1.91
CA ILE A 26 -11.23 0.60 -2.45
C ILE A 26 -11.40 0.90 -3.93
N THR A 27 -10.89 2.05 -4.37
CA THR A 27 -10.96 2.51 -5.76
C THR A 27 -9.55 2.54 -6.37
N GLU A 28 -9.46 2.68 -7.69
CA GLU A 28 -8.16 2.84 -8.36
C GLU A 28 -7.44 4.13 -7.91
N GLU A 29 -8.16 5.16 -7.46
CA GLU A 29 -7.57 6.37 -6.89
C GLU A 29 -6.81 6.10 -5.58
N ASP A 30 -7.15 5.02 -4.88
CA ASP A 30 -6.44 4.57 -3.67
C ASP A 30 -5.15 3.81 -3.99
N MET A 31 -4.98 3.36 -5.25
CA MET A 31 -3.85 2.58 -5.72
C MET A 31 -2.70 3.47 -6.15
N ALA A 32 -2.19 4.27 -5.20
CA ALA A 32 -1.02 5.11 -5.38
C ALA A 32 -0.13 5.10 -4.14
N LEU A 33 1.16 5.40 -4.33
CA LEU A 33 2.14 5.51 -3.25
C LEU A 33 3.11 6.65 -3.57
N GLY A 34 3.17 7.67 -2.69
CA GLY A 34 3.96 8.87 -2.93
C GLY A 34 3.55 9.64 -4.20
N GLY A 35 2.26 9.58 -4.58
CA GLY A 35 1.76 10.20 -5.81
C GLY A 35 2.05 9.42 -7.09
N ILE A 36 2.64 8.22 -7.00
CA ILE A 36 2.94 7.34 -8.15
C ILE A 36 1.87 6.28 -8.28
N HIS A 37 1.36 6.07 -9.51
CA HIS A 37 0.38 5.04 -9.85
C HIS A 37 1.01 3.93 -10.71
N ILE A 38 0.42 2.76 -10.73
CA ILE A 38 0.76 1.74 -11.72
C ILE A 38 0.39 2.26 -13.12
N GLY A 39 1.32 2.09 -14.06
CA GLY A 39 1.17 2.57 -15.43
C GLY A 39 1.70 3.98 -15.70
N ASP A 40 2.05 4.76 -14.66
CA ASP A 40 2.73 6.05 -14.84
C ASP A 40 3.99 5.88 -15.67
N THR A 41 4.30 6.85 -16.49
CA THR A 41 5.54 6.84 -17.27
C THR A 41 6.73 7.21 -16.38
N ARG A 42 7.92 6.77 -16.78
CA ARG A 42 9.15 7.18 -16.12
C ARG A 42 9.31 8.71 -16.05
N ALA A 43 8.90 9.43 -17.10
CA ALA A 43 8.99 10.89 -17.13
C ALA A 43 8.10 11.57 -16.06
N GLU A 44 6.89 11.04 -15.83
CA GLU A 44 5.99 11.53 -14.77
C GLU A 44 6.59 11.32 -13.38
N VAL A 45 7.21 10.17 -13.13
CA VAL A 45 7.88 9.91 -11.85
C VAL A 45 9.13 10.79 -11.69
N GLU A 46 9.92 10.99 -12.76
CA GLU A 46 11.08 11.89 -12.74
C GLU A 46 10.70 13.36 -12.52
N GLU A 47 9.50 13.78 -12.92
CA GLU A 47 8.97 15.11 -12.61
C GLU A 47 8.73 15.29 -11.10
N LEU A 48 8.29 14.23 -10.40
CA LEU A 48 8.05 14.25 -8.95
C LEU A 48 9.36 14.14 -8.13
N TYR A 49 10.27 13.27 -8.56
CA TYR A 49 11.40 12.81 -7.72
C TYR A 49 12.78 13.07 -8.35
N GLY A 50 12.83 13.63 -9.56
CA GLY A 50 14.09 13.75 -10.31
C GLY A 50 14.49 12.42 -10.95
N ASN A 51 15.74 12.33 -11.44
CA ASN A 51 16.19 11.18 -12.25
C ASN A 51 16.38 9.88 -11.46
N GLY A 52 16.51 9.96 -10.13
CA GLY A 52 16.85 8.83 -9.28
C GLY A 52 18.23 8.22 -9.60
N ASN A 53 18.54 7.10 -8.95
CA ASN A 53 19.74 6.32 -9.17
C ASN A 53 19.39 4.94 -9.72
N HIS A 54 20.17 4.47 -10.69
CA HIS A 54 20.01 3.10 -11.20
C HIS A 54 20.17 2.09 -10.06
N TYR A 55 19.20 1.18 -9.92
CA TYR A 55 19.21 0.14 -8.90
C TYR A 55 19.48 -1.24 -9.51
N ALA A 56 18.69 -1.64 -10.52
CA ALA A 56 18.85 -2.93 -11.18
C ALA A 56 18.20 -2.93 -12.58
N ASP A 57 18.70 -3.82 -13.45
CA ASP A 57 18.08 -4.18 -14.73
C ASP A 57 17.69 -5.65 -14.72
N GLY A 58 16.68 -6.00 -15.50
CA GLY A 58 16.22 -7.36 -15.67
C GLY A 58 15.44 -7.55 -16.96
N VAL A 59 14.98 -8.77 -17.13
CA VAL A 59 14.07 -9.16 -18.21
C VAL A 59 12.94 -9.94 -17.56
N ASP A 60 11.72 -9.62 -17.94
CA ASP A 60 10.50 -10.34 -17.56
C ASP A 60 9.82 -10.90 -18.81
N VAL A 61 8.91 -11.84 -18.65
CA VAL A 61 8.09 -12.37 -19.74
C VAL A 61 6.68 -11.84 -19.60
N TRP A 62 6.30 -10.94 -20.48
CA TRP A 62 4.98 -10.34 -20.51
C TRP A 62 4.24 -10.72 -21.79
N ASN A 63 3.05 -11.33 -21.67
CA ASN A 63 2.27 -11.84 -22.80
C ASN A 63 3.05 -12.79 -23.72
N GLY A 64 4.05 -13.51 -23.20
CA GLY A 64 4.89 -14.44 -23.95
C GLY A 64 6.07 -13.80 -24.68
N GLU A 65 6.32 -12.51 -24.45
CA GLU A 65 7.46 -11.77 -25.00
C GLU A 65 8.42 -11.34 -23.89
N ASP A 66 9.73 -11.35 -24.18
CA ASP A 66 10.74 -10.81 -23.28
C ASP A 66 10.64 -9.28 -23.27
N VAL A 67 10.43 -8.70 -22.10
CA VAL A 67 10.33 -7.25 -21.88
C VAL A 67 11.40 -6.79 -20.90
N GLY A 68 11.99 -5.62 -21.14
CA GLY A 68 12.97 -5.03 -20.24
C GLY A 68 12.34 -4.60 -18.91
N ILE A 69 13.04 -4.84 -17.81
CA ILE A 69 12.72 -4.33 -16.48
C ILE A 69 13.84 -3.41 -16.04
N HIS A 70 13.50 -2.28 -15.45
CA HIS A 70 14.42 -1.28 -14.96
C HIS A 70 13.95 -0.76 -13.59
N ALA A 71 14.77 -0.93 -12.56
CA ALA A 71 14.47 -0.46 -11.21
C ALA A 71 15.34 0.75 -10.86
N ILE A 72 14.71 1.78 -10.31
CA ILE A 72 15.32 3.06 -9.94
C ILE A 72 15.09 3.30 -8.44
N ASP A 73 16.15 3.72 -7.74
CA ASP A 73 16.11 4.23 -6.39
C ASP A 73 16.00 5.76 -6.41
N TYR A 74 14.91 6.28 -5.85
CA TYR A 74 14.65 7.72 -5.75
C TYR A 74 15.03 8.29 -4.36
N GLY A 75 15.71 7.52 -3.52
CA GLY A 75 16.02 7.91 -2.15
C GLY A 75 14.85 7.67 -1.19
N ALA A 76 15.01 8.07 0.08
CA ALA A 76 13.98 7.91 1.12
C ALA A 76 13.41 6.48 1.23
N SER A 77 14.17 5.46 0.82
CA SER A 77 13.73 4.05 0.67
C SER A 77 12.61 3.85 -0.36
N LEU A 78 12.50 4.72 -1.36
CA LEU A 78 11.53 4.64 -2.46
C LEU A 78 12.18 4.01 -3.69
N HIS A 79 11.73 2.83 -4.05
CA HIS A 79 12.17 2.12 -5.26
C HIS A 79 10.99 1.97 -6.23
N VAL A 80 11.21 2.29 -7.50
CA VAL A 80 10.21 2.15 -8.55
C VAL A 80 10.74 1.21 -9.63
N THR A 81 9.93 0.22 -9.98
CA THR A 81 10.24 -0.72 -11.06
C THR A 81 9.39 -0.41 -12.27
N TYR A 82 10.05 -0.32 -13.41
CA TYR A 82 9.46 -0.04 -14.71
C TYR A 82 9.57 -1.24 -15.62
N ARG A 83 8.58 -1.42 -16.50
CA ARG A 83 8.60 -2.37 -17.61
C ARG A 83 8.60 -1.60 -18.93
N SER A 84 9.39 -2.09 -19.89
CA SER A 84 9.42 -1.52 -21.25
C SER A 84 8.17 -1.92 -22.04
N SER A 85 7.70 -1.00 -22.88
CA SER A 85 6.64 -1.21 -23.86
C SER A 85 6.93 -0.37 -25.13
N ASP A 86 6.07 -0.48 -26.14
CA ASP A 86 6.09 0.37 -27.32
C ASP A 86 5.87 1.87 -27.01
N ARG A 87 5.29 2.19 -25.84
CA ARG A 87 5.06 3.55 -25.34
C ARG A 87 6.15 4.06 -24.40
N GLY A 88 7.21 3.28 -24.18
CA GLY A 88 8.29 3.62 -23.24
C GLY A 88 8.26 2.82 -21.95
N TRP A 89 8.84 3.36 -20.89
CA TRP A 89 8.92 2.75 -19.58
C TRP A 89 7.74 3.14 -18.71
N HIS A 90 7.02 2.14 -18.16
CA HIS A 90 5.85 2.33 -17.30
C HIS A 90 6.04 1.64 -15.97
N VAL A 91 5.55 2.27 -14.90
CA VAL A 91 5.58 1.75 -13.53
C VAL A 91 4.76 0.46 -13.43
N ILE A 92 5.38 -0.58 -12.91
CA ILE A 92 4.74 -1.86 -12.57
C ILE A 92 4.79 -2.16 -11.07
N SER A 93 5.69 -1.49 -10.35
CA SER A 93 5.78 -1.65 -8.89
C SER A 93 6.41 -0.42 -8.24
N VAL A 94 5.90 -0.07 -7.06
CA VAL A 94 6.46 0.96 -6.18
C VAL A 94 6.66 0.34 -4.80
N HIS A 95 7.88 0.40 -4.30
CA HIS A 95 8.23 -0.08 -2.96
C HIS A 95 8.70 1.09 -2.11
N LEU A 96 8.11 1.26 -0.94
CA LEU A 96 8.54 2.20 0.08
C LEU A 96 8.90 1.43 1.34
N GLY A 97 10.08 1.69 1.90
CA GLY A 97 10.59 1.02 3.08
C GLY A 97 11.58 -0.08 2.72
N VAL A 98 11.80 -1.01 3.64
CA VAL A 98 12.93 -1.93 3.58
C VAL A 98 12.54 -3.35 3.24
N ASP A 99 13.36 -3.97 2.39
CA ASP A 99 13.20 -5.37 1.95
C ASP A 99 13.87 -6.38 2.89
N ASP A 100 14.75 -5.93 3.81
CA ASP A 100 15.47 -6.81 4.72
C ASP A 100 14.74 -6.95 6.07
N VAL A 101 14.62 -8.19 6.57
CA VAL A 101 14.02 -8.51 7.88
C VAL A 101 14.68 -7.71 9.02
N ASN A 102 16.00 -7.53 8.98
CA ASN A 102 16.71 -6.73 10.00
C ASN A 102 16.35 -5.25 9.94
N ALA A 103 16.05 -4.75 8.78
CA ALA A 103 15.66 -3.38 8.55
C ALA A 103 14.22 -3.09 9.01
N TYR A 104 13.34 -4.11 9.09
CA TYR A 104 12.02 -3.99 9.75
C TYR A 104 12.09 -3.65 11.24
N LEU A 105 13.27 -3.83 11.86
CA LEU A 105 13.53 -3.45 13.24
C LEU A 105 13.97 -1.99 13.38
N SER A 106 14.39 -1.35 12.31
CA SER A 106 14.84 0.03 12.29
C SER A 106 13.66 1.00 12.16
N LYS A 107 13.76 2.15 12.83
CA LYS A 107 12.77 3.21 12.63
C LYS A 107 12.96 3.84 11.24
N PRO A 108 11.89 4.05 10.43
CA PRO A 108 11.98 4.77 9.18
C PRO A 108 12.51 6.20 9.36
N SER A 109 13.20 6.74 8.37
CA SER A 109 13.61 8.15 8.36
C SER A 109 12.40 9.09 8.28
N GLU A 110 12.56 10.34 8.68
CA GLU A 110 11.50 11.36 8.56
C GLU A 110 11.12 11.59 7.09
N GLU A 111 12.09 11.53 6.19
CA GLU A 111 11.87 11.66 4.76
C GLU A 111 11.01 10.50 4.21
N SER A 112 11.34 9.25 4.58
CA SER A 112 10.54 8.08 4.20
C SER A 112 9.11 8.13 4.76
N GLN A 113 8.93 8.70 5.96
CA GLN A 113 7.62 8.86 6.59
C GLN A 113 6.78 9.97 5.94
N SER A 114 7.37 10.89 5.17
CA SER A 114 6.65 11.92 4.44
C SER A 114 5.94 11.42 3.19
N LEU A 115 6.30 10.22 2.73
CA LEU A 115 5.66 9.58 1.56
C LEU A 115 4.47 8.75 2.02
N GLU A 116 3.31 9.03 1.45
CA GLU A 116 2.05 8.43 1.90
C GLU A 116 1.18 7.93 0.74
N THR A 117 0.21 7.10 1.07
CA THR A 117 -0.88 6.72 0.16
C THR A 117 -1.93 7.83 0.10
N PRO A 118 -2.88 7.81 -0.87
CA PRO A 118 -3.96 8.81 -0.95
C PRO A 118 -4.83 8.91 0.32
N ARG A 119 -4.86 7.85 1.13
CA ARG A 119 -5.59 7.83 2.42
C ARG A 119 -4.71 8.19 3.63
N GLY A 120 -3.51 8.76 3.39
CA GLY A 120 -2.61 9.27 4.43
C GLY A 120 -1.91 8.18 5.24
N ILE A 121 -1.73 6.97 4.69
CA ILE A 121 -0.95 5.92 5.34
C ILE A 121 0.49 5.99 4.84
N HIS A 122 1.41 6.07 5.78
CA HIS A 122 2.85 6.19 5.58
C HIS A 122 3.62 5.16 6.44
N LEU A 123 4.93 5.09 6.28
CA LEU A 123 5.77 4.28 7.16
C LEU A 123 5.61 4.76 8.61
N ASP A 124 5.58 3.81 9.54
CA ASP A 124 5.32 3.99 10.98
C ASP A 124 3.84 4.24 11.35
N SER A 125 2.90 4.38 10.38
CA SER A 125 1.47 4.32 10.67
C SER A 125 1.11 3.00 11.35
N THR A 126 0.15 3.05 12.27
CA THR A 126 -0.28 1.87 13.05
C THR A 126 -1.34 1.04 12.31
N LYS A 127 -1.64 -0.15 12.83
CA LYS A 127 -2.78 -0.96 12.35
C LYS A 127 -4.11 -0.26 12.52
N GLU A 128 -4.24 0.51 13.60
CA GLU A 128 -5.42 1.31 13.91
C GLU A 128 -5.60 2.43 12.86
N ASP A 129 -4.51 3.09 12.45
CA ASP A 129 -4.53 4.08 11.38
C ASP A 129 -4.93 3.44 10.06
N LEU A 130 -4.35 2.27 9.73
CA LEU A 130 -4.69 1.51 8.53
C LEU A 130 -6.17 1.10 8.53
N ALA A 131 -6.69 0.58 9.64
CA ALA A 131 -8.09 0.22 9.78
C ALA A 131 -9.03 1.44 9.65
N LYS A 132 -8.62 2.60 10.16
CA LYS A 132 -9.38 3.84 10.04
C LYS A 132 -9.41 4.36 8.60
N ALA A 133 -8.30 4.26 7.89
CA ALA A 133 -8.18 4.76 6.52
C ALA A 133 -8.85 3.85 5.49
N TYR A 134 -8.65 2.53 5.61
CA TYR A 134 -9.09 1.54 4.62
C TYR A 134 -10.25 0.65 5.09
N GLY A 135 -10.79 0.88 6.28
CA GLY A 135 -11.86 0.07 6.85
C GLY A 135 -11.33 -1.20 7.51
N CYS A 136 -12.08 -2.30 7.45
CA CYS A 136 -11.68 -3.55 8.08
C CYS A 136 -10.36 -4.08 7.51
N LEU A 137 -9.44 -4.44 8.39
CA LEU A 137 -8.20 -5.06 7.98
C LEU A 137 -8.47 -6.41 7.32
N PRO A 138 -7.91 -6.68 6.13
CA PRO A 138 -7.95 -8.01 5.53
C PRO A 138 -7.20 -9.01 6.39
N LYS A 139 -7.46 -10.31 6.18
CA LYS A 139 -6.71 -11.35 6.87
C LYS A 139 -5.24 -11.26 6.48
N PRO A 140 -4.31 -11.06 7.43
CA PRO A 140 -2.91 -10.91 7.09
C PRO A 140 -2.32 -12.21 6.54
N LYS A 141 -1.39 -12.07 5.61
CA LYS A 141 -0.47 -13.14 5.19
C LYS A 141 0.83 -12.93 5.93
N CYS A 142 1.16 -13.83 6.86
CA CYS A 142 2.38 -13.71 7.66
C CYS A 142 3.45 -14.68 7.15
N SER A 143 4.72 -14.23 7.16
CA SER A 143 5.88 -15.08 6.89
C SER A 143 6.11 -16.07 8.02
N ASN A 144 6.83 -17.17 7.70
CA ASN A 144 7.28 -18.13 8.71
C ASN A 144 8.60 -17.73 9.38
N ASN A 145 9.09 -16.53 9.13
CA ASN A 145 10.33 -16.00 9.72
C ASN A 145 10.12 -15.66 11.20
N ALA A 146 11.19 -15.53 11.94
CA ALA A 146 11.20 -15.04 13.30
C ALA A 146 12.06 -13.75 13.36
N PRO A 147 11.45 -12.59 13.62
CA PRO A 147 10.03 -12.32 13.86
C PRO A 147 9.17 -12.42 12.59
N PRO A 148 7.87 -12.78 12.70
CA PRO A 148 7.00 -12.85 11.55
C PRO A 148 6.67 -11.46 11.00
N ILE A 149 6.74 -11.33 9.67
CA ILE A 149 6.29 -10.15 8.95
C ILE A 149 4.90 -10.45 8.39
N CYS A 150 3.94 -9.61 8.70
CA CYS A 150 2.55 -9.76 8.29
C CYS A 150 2.16 -8.69 7.28
N GLY A 151 1.72 -9.11 6.09
CA GLY A 151 1.22 -8.25 5.03
C GLY A 151 -0.31 -8.17 5.02
N TYR A 152 -0.85 -6.97 4.94
CA TYR A 152 -2.27 -6.64 4.76
C TYR A 152 -2.44 -6.11 3.33
N CYS A 153 -3.11 -6.89 2.48
CA CYS A 153 -3.23 -6.58 1.05
C CYS A 153 -4.64 -6.10 0.71
N TYR A 154 -4.72 -5.01 -0.01
CA TYR A 154 -5.93 -4.41 -0.56
C TYR A 154 -5.87 -4.48 -2.08
N ASP A 155 -6.91 -5.05 -2.68
CA ASP A 155 -7.00 -5.29 -4.12
C ASP A 155 -7.82 -4.19 -4.78
N GLY A 156 -7.20 -3.44 -5.70
CA GLY A 156 -7.86 -2.64 -6.72
C GLY A 156 -8.21 -3.48 -7.96
N GLU A 157 -8.64 -2.85 -9.02
CA GLU A 157 -8.94 -3.51 -10.29
C GLU A 157 -7.65 -3.96 -11.00
N THR A 158 -6.69 -3.06 -11.12
CA THR A 158 -5.43 -3.25 -11.87
C THR A 158 -4.21 -3.45 -10.98
N ALA A 159 -4.28 -3.03 -9.72
CA ALA A 159 -3.17 -3.04 -8.78
C ALA A 159 -3.53 -3.65 -7.43
N GLN A 160 -2.51 -3.99 -6.66
CA GLN A 160 -2.61 -4.39 -5.26
C GLN A 160 -1.72 -3.49 -4.41
N LEU A 161 -2.27 -3.01 -3.29
CA LEU A 161 -1.54 -2.24 -2.28
C LEU A 161 -1.37 -3.08 -1.02
N ALA A 162 -0.13 -3.28 -0.58
CA ALA A 162 0.21 -4.12 0.55
C ALA A 162 1.00 -3.36 1.62
N PHE A 163 0.62 -3.56 2.89
CA PHE A 163 1.24 -2.94 4.06
C PHE A 163 1.87 -4.00 4.95
N TYR A 164 3.14 -3.88 5.23
CA TYR A 164 3.93 -4.87 5.98
C TYR A 164 4.29 -4.38 7.37
N ILE A 165 3.99 -5.20 8.37
CA ILE A 165 4.22 -4.93 9.78
C ILE A 165 4.98 -6.11 10.40
N CYS A 166 6.02 -5.81 11.20
CA CYS A 166 6.71 -6.79 12.03
C CYS A 166 6.02 -6.85 13.39
N ALA A 167 5.12 -7.82 13.58
CA ALA A 167 4.16 -7.86 14.69
C ALA A 167 4.78 -7.87 16.09
N GLU A 168 6.00 -8.43 16.24
CA GLU A 168 6.63 -8.61 17.55
C GLU A 168 7.51 -7.42 17.99
N HIS A 169 7.99 -6.59 17.06
CA HIS A 169 9.03 -5.60 17.34
C HIS A 169 8.63 -4.17 17.03
N SER A 170 7.59 -3.97 16.24
CA SER A 170 7.13 -2.63 15.88
C SER A 170 5.62 -2.62 15.61
N PRO A 171 4.87 -1.71 16.25
CA PRO A 171 3.45 -1.55 15.97
C PRO A 171 3.18 -0.88 14.62
N GLY A 172 4.19 -0.23 14.01
CA GLY A 172 4.06 0.55 12.79
C GLY A 172 4.38 -0.22 11.52
N ILE A 173 3.87 0.30 10.39
CA ILE A 173 4.16 -0.17 9.04
C ILE A 173 5.63 0.07 8.72
N ARG A 174 6.31 -0.93 8.17
CA ARG A 174 7.74 -0.88 7.82
C ARG A 174 8.00 -0.94 6.33
N ALA A 175 7.05 -1.45 5.55
CA ALA A 175 7.10 -1.36 4.10
C ALA A 175 5.68 -1.21 3.54
N ILE A 176 5.57 -0.50 2.43
CA ILE A 176 4.35 -0.33 1.64
C ILE A 176 4.71 -0.68 0.21
N TRP A 177 3.97 -1.60 -0.39
CA TRP A 177 4.20 -2.04 -1.75
C TRP A 177 2.94 -1.84 -2.58
N LEU A 178 3.09 -1.19 -3.71
CA LEU A 178 2.09 -1.10 -4.76
C LEU A 178 2.62 -1.87 -5.98
N HIS A 179 1.85 -2.79 -6.53
CA HIS A 179 2.26 -3.56 -7.70
C HIS A 179 1.08 -3.89 -8.62
N GLU A 180 1.38 -4.04 -9.89
CA GLU A 180 0.46 -4.50 -10.93
C GLU A 180 0.02 -5.94 -10.63
N LYS A 181 -1.23 -6.28 -11.00
CA LYS A 181 -1.80 -7.63 -10.88
C LYS A 181 -1.56 -8.49 -12.11
#